data_5aa7099c7c1b029c96ac614d424a7cb7
#
_entry.id   5aa7099c7c1b029c96ac614d424a7cb7
#
_cell.length_a   1.000
_cell.length_b   1.000
_cell.length_c   1.000
_cell.angle_alpha   90.00
_cell.angle_beta   90.00
_cell.angle_gamma   90.00
#
_symmetry.space_group_name_H-M   'P 1'
#
loop_
_entity.id
_entity.type
_entity.pdbx_description
1 polymer ?
#
loop_
_entity_poly.entity_id
_entity_poly.type
_entity_poly.pdbx_seq_one_letter_code
_entity_poly.pdbx_strand_id
1 'polypeptide(L)'
;MPSLSVGTDRRPASRSAVSVTCDPENDTPESLRRYADRFEADGSRWKFLTGDMATIKELANGTFLLPAEVGVHSERGVVFDRQGRLRGSYHLLQPDRVKLLERLIREVLDESAAPGAGAAEAAAATTPSGTVAP
;
A
#
# COMPACT_ATOMS: atom_id res chain seq x y z
N MET A 1 -21.45 -15.14 -26.39
CA MET A 1 -20.44 -14.25 -25.83
C MET A 1 -20.89 -13.78 -24.50
N PRO A 2 -20.22 -14.11 -23.44
CA PRO A 2 -20.51 -13.45 -22.21
C PRO A 2 -20.25 -11.97 -22.46
N SER A 3 -21.28 -11.19 -22.37
CA SER A 3 -21.13 -9.77 -22.25
C SER A 3 -20.27 -9.57 -21.01
N LEU A 4 -19.04 -9.20 -21.23
CA LEU A 4 -18.27 -8.60 -20.19
C LEU A 4 -19.03 -7.36 -19.78
N SER A 5 -19.92 -7.53 -18.83
CA SER A 5 -20.53 -6.40 -18.17
C SER A 5 -19.46 -5.75 -17.30
N VAL A 6 -18.53 -5.14 -17.97
CA VAL A 6 -17.47 -4.37 -17.34
C VAL A 6 -18.07 -3.25 -16.48
N GLY A 7 -19.31 -2.91 -16.73
CA GLY A 7 -20.02 -1.89 -15.98
C GLY A 7 -20.71 -2.34 -14.71
N THR A 8 -20.75 -3.64 -14.42
CA THR A 8 -21.46 -4.16 -13.25
C THR A 8 -20.54 -4.76 -12.20
N ASP A 9 -19.24 -4.77 -12.43
CA ASP A 9 -18.32 -5.12 -11.36
C ASP A 9 -18.25 -3.97 -10.35
N ARG A 10 -19.34 -3.80 -9.63
CA ARG A 10 -19.41 -2.98 -8.44
C ARG A 10 -18.73 -3.70 -7.29
N ARG A 11 -17.53 -4.20 -7.54
CA ARG A 11 -16.70 -4.56 -6.41
C ARG A 11 -16.56 -3.31 -5.57
N PRO A 12 -16.80 -3.39 -4.28
CA PRO A 12 -16.50 -2.28 -3.40
C PRO A 12 -15.07 -1.88 -3.70
N ALA A 13 -14.81 -0.59 -3.74
CA ALA A 13 -13.48 -0.05 -4.00
C ALA A 13 -12.46 -0.88 -3.25
N SER A 14 -11.59 -1.58 -3.98
CA SER A 14 -10.66 -2.53 -3.39
C SER A 14 -9.55 -1.77 -2.69
N ARG A 15 -9.32 -2.11 -1.45
CA ARG A 15 -8.13 -1.67 -0.73
C ARG A 15 -7.02 -2.70 -0.87
N SER A 16 -5.81 -2.24 -0.98
CA SER A 16 -4.61 -3.06 -0.93
C SER A 16 -3.70 -2.57 0.17
N ALA A 17 -3.04 -3.48 0.85
CA ALA A 17 -2.00 -3.17 1.81
C ALA A 17 -0.63 -3.49 1.19
N VAL A 18 0.35 -2.66 1.50
CA VAL A 18 1.73 -2.87 1.07
C VAL A 18 2.63 -2.69 2.29
N SER A 19 3.48 -3.68 2.53
CA SER A 19 4.54 -3.61 3.53
C SER A 19 5.88 -3.63 2.82
N VAL A 20 6.74 -2.67 3.13
CA VAL A 20 8.08 -2.55 2.54
C VAL A 20 9.11 -2.79 3.62
N THR A 21 10.05 -3.69 3.36
CA THR A 21 11.12 -3.99 4.32
C THR A 21 12.09 -2.82 4.50
N CYS A 22 12.68 -2.71 5.68
CA CYS A 22 13.83 -1.86 5.95
C CYS A 22 15.14 -2.66 6.14
N ASP A 23 15.08 -3.97 5.91
CA ASP A 23 16.23 -4.86 6.04
C ASP A 23 16.30 -5.84 4.85
N PRO A 24 16.56 -5.32 3.65
CA PRO A 24 16.51 -6.13 2.43
C PRO A 24 17.57 -7.23 2.34
N GLU A 25 18.64 -7.14 3.12
CA GLU A 25 19.66 -8.19 3.16
C GLU A 25 19.13 -9.48 3.80
N ASN A 26 18.32 -9.35 4.84
CA ASN A 26 17.72 -10.48 5.54
C ASN A 26 16.32 -10.82 5.02
N ASP A 27 15.58 -9.82 4.56
CA ASP A 27 14.24 -9.99 4.04
C ASP A 27 14.26 -10.28 2.54
N THR A 28 14.70 -11.50 2.20
CA THR A 28 14.66 -12.01 0.83
C THR A 28 13.22 -12.30 0.41
N PRO A 29 12.93 -12.42 -0.90
CA PRO A 29 11.59 -12.83 -1.36
C PRO A 29 11.07 -14.10 -0.70
N GLU A 30 11.93 -15.08 -0.48
CA GLU A 30 11.55 -16.34 0.19
C GLU A 30 11.21 -16.13 1.66
N SER A 31 11.99 -15.31 2.36
CA SER A 31 11.73 -15.03 3.79
C SER A 31 10.44 -14.21 3.96
N LEU A 32 10.19 -13.26 3.08
CA LEU A 32 8.96 -12.47 3.07
C LEU A 32 7.74 -13.34 2.75
N ARG A 33 7.87 -14.30 1.85
CA ARG A 33 6.80 -15.25 1.55
C ARG A 33 6.44 -16.09 2.78
N ARG A 34 7.45 -16.63 3.47
CA ARG A 34 7.21 -17.35 4.73
C ARG A 34 6.58 -16.47 5.80
N TYR A 35 6.98 -15.20 5.86
CA TYR A 35 6.39 -14.23 6.78
C TYR A 35 4.90 -14.00 6.45
N ALA A 36 4.59 -13.77 5.18
CA ALA A 36 3.22 -13.59 4.72
C ALA A 36 2.34 -14.81 5.04
N ASP A 37 2.86 -16.00 4.85
CA ASP A 37 2.15 -17.25 5.14
C ASP A 37 1.79 -17.39 6.63
N ARG A 38 2.66 -16.88 7.52
CA ARG A 38 2.38 -16.88 8.97
C ARG A 38 1.15 -16.07 9.36
N PHE A 39 0.85 -15.03 8.59
CA PHE A 39 -0.28 -14.15 8.82
C PHE A 39 -1.46 -14.46 7.89
N GLU A 40 -1.37 -15.57 7.15
CA GLU A 40 -2.37 -15.94 6.15
C GLU A 40 -2.70 -14.76 5.22
N ALA A 41 -1.66 -13.99 4.85
CA ALA A 41 -1.81 -12.80 4.05
C ALA A 41 -2.30 -13.15 2.64
N ASP A 42 -3.43 -12.59 2.25
CA ASP A 42 -3.94 -12.71 0.90
C ASP A 42 -3.07 -11.89 -0.04
N GLY A 43 -2.24 -12.57 -0.85
CA GLY A 43 -1.31 -11.92 -1.78
C GLY A 43 -1.97 -11.06 -2.86
N SER A 44 -3.28 -11.20 -3.05
CA SER A 44 -4.04 -10.29 -3.92
C SER A 44 -4.33 -8.94 -3.26
N ARG A 45 -4.28 -8.87 -1.93
CA ARG A 45 -4.64 -7.69 -1.15
C ARG A 45 -3.51 -7.14 -0.29
N TRP A 46 -2.56 -7.97 0.09
CA TRP A 46 -1.44 -7.55 0.94
C TRP A 46 -0.13 -8.04 0.34
N LYS A 47 0.69 -7.10 -0.09
CA LYS A 47 1.98 -7.37 -0.71
C LYS A 47 3.12 -6.99 0.21
N PHE A 48 4.14 -7.83 0.22
CA PHE A 48 5.38 -7.59 0.94
C PHE A 48 6.48 -7.35 -0.09
N LEU A 49 7.13 -6.19 0.01
CA LEU A 49 8.09 -5.73 -0.98
C LEU A 49 9.48 -5.62 -0.38
N THR A 50 10.47 -6.01 -1.18
CA THR A 50 11.88 -5.82 -0.89
C THR A 50 12.60 -5.27 -2.12
N GLY A 51 13.79 -4.76 -1.95
CA GLY A 51 14.60 -4.20 -3.02
C GLY A 51 15.93 -3.72 -2.47
N ASP A 52 16.65 -2.90 -3.24
CA ASP A 52 17.85 -2.27 -2.72
C ASP A 52 17.51 -1.14 -1.72
N MET A 53 18.40 -0.92 -0.76
CA MET A 53 18.14 0.04 0.31
C MET A 53 18.04 1.49 -0.18
N ALA A 54 18.75 1.84 -1.25
CA ALA A 54 18.66 3.18 -1.82
C ALA A 54 17.27 3.46 -2.38
N THR A 55 16.71 2.52 -3.12
CA THR A 55 15.33 2.62 -3.63
C THR A 55 14.30 2.65 -2.50
N ILE A 56 14.48 1.84 -1.46
CA ILE A 56 13.61 1.83 -0.29
C ILE A 56 13.63 3.19 0.43
N LYS A 57 14.81 3.77 0.60
CA LYS A 57 14.95 5.11 1.22
C LYS A 57 14.28 6.20 0.38
N GLU A 58 14.46 6.17 -0.93
CA GLU A 58 13.80 7.11 -1.83
C GLU A 58 12.28 7.01 -1.72
N LEU A 59 11.75 5.80 -1.74
CA LEU A 59 10.33 5.54 -1.62
C LEU A 59 9.80 6.03 -0.26
N ALA A 60 10.46 5.69 0.82
CA ALA A 60 10.04 6.06 2.16
C ALA A 60 10.09 7.57 2.39
N ASN A 61 11.21 8.19 2.09
CA ASN A 61 11.41 9.63 2.34
C ASN A 61 10.64 10.50 1.35
N GLY A 62 10.61 10.12 0.08
CA GLY A 62 10.00 10.94 -0.98
C GLY A 62 8.51 10.72 -1.17
N THR A 63 8.05 9.48 -1.05
CA THR A 63 6.65 9.11 -1.31
C THR A 63 5.85 8.92 -0.04
N PHE A 64 6.37 8.16 0.90
CA PHE A 64 5.66 7.87 2.15
C PHE A 64 5.87 8.94 3.21
N LEU A 65 6.86 9.80 3.03
CA LEU A 65 7.29 10.83 3.99
C LEU A 65 7.61 10.23 5.37
N LEU A 66 8.24 9.06 5.35
CA LEU A 66 8.68 8.31 6.52
C LEU A 66 10.19 8.12 6.48
N PRO A 67 10.87 8.22 7.62
CA PRO A 67 12.29 7.88 7.69
C PRO A 67 12.47 6.39 7.47
N ALA A 68 13.52 6.01 6.75
CA ALA A 68 13.93 4.63 6.59
C ALA A 68 15.45 4.52 6.69
N GLU A 69 15.89 3.66 7.57
CA GLU A 69 17.28 3.24 7.74
C GLU A 69 17.32 1.73 7.91
N VAL A 70 18.47 1.12 7.64
CA VAL A 70 18.63 -0.33 7.77
C VAL A 70 18.27 -0.77 9.19
N GLY A 71 17.33 -1.69 9.32
CA GLY A 71 16.87 -2.21 10.59
C GLY A 71 16.05 -1.23 11.44
N VAL A 72 15.86 0.00 10.97
CA VAL A 72 15.01 0.99 11.65
C VAL A 72 13.74 1.19 10.82
N HIS A 73 12.64 0.75 11.35
CA HIS A 73 11.32 0.88 10.70
C HIS A 73 10.48 1.94 11.38
N SER A 74 9.59 2.53 10.60
CA SER A 74 8.57 3.41 11.14
C SER A 74 7.40 2.59 11.66
N GLU A 75 6.90 2.95 12.83
CA GLU A 75 5.69 2.37 13.41
C GLU A 75 4.43 3.04 12.87
N ARG A 76 4.49 3.58 11.68
CA ARG A 76 3.39 4.33 11.06
C ARG A 76 2.87 3.63 9.82
N GLY A 77 1.54 3.70 9.66
CA GLY A 77 0.89 3.35 8.41
C GLY A 77 0.50 4.61 7.65
N VAL A 78 0.65 4.60 6.34
CA VAL A 78 0.26 5.69 5.45
C VAL A 78 -0.85 5.25 4.52
N VAL A 79 -1.76 6.17 4.22
CA VAL A 79 -2.90 5.92 3.34
C VAL A 79 -2.77 6.76 2.10
N PHE A 80 -2.84 6.09 0.95
CA PHE A 80 -2.95 6.72 -0.36
C PHE A 80 -4.34 6.49 -0.94
N ASP A 81 -4.85 7.49 -1.63
CA ASP A 81 -6.10 7.33 -2.38
C ASP A 81 -5.83 6.72 -3.77
N ARG A 82 -6.89 6.54 -4.53
CA ARG A 82 -6.83 5.96 -5.87
C ARG A 82 -6.01 6.82 -6.85
N GLN A 83 -5.89 8.11 -6.58
CA GLN A 83 -5.07 9.03 -7.37
C GLN A 83 -3.60 9.07 -6.94
N GLY A 84 -3.22 8.25 -5.97
CA GLY A 84 -1.85 8.21 -5.45
C GLY A 84 -1.49 9.37 -4.53
N ARG A 85 -2.48 10.08 -3.99
CA ARG A 85 -2.25 11.18 -3.04
C ARG A 85 -2.15 10.63 -1.63
N LEU A 86 -1.15 11.09 -0.89
CA LEU A 86 -1.01 10.78 0.53
C LEU A 86 -2.14 11.47 1.31
N ARG A 87 -2.97 10.69 1.99
CA ARG A 87 -4.15 11.18 2.70
C ARG A 87 -3.95 11.23 4.21
N GLY A 88 -3.07 10.44 4.75
CA GLY A 88 -2.80 10.45 6.17
C GLY A 88 -1.71 9.48 6.58
N SER A 89 -1.16 9.70 7.76
CA SER A 89 -0.13 8.90 8.39
C SER A 89 -0.43 8.76 9.87
N TYR A 90 -0.53 7.54 10.37
CA TYR A 90 -0.95 7.25 11.73
C TYR A 90 -0.04 6.24 12.40
N HIS A 91 0.13 6.41 13.70
CA HIS A 91 0.91 5.50 14.54
C HIS A 91 0.15 4.18 14.76
N LEU A 92 0.75 3.06 14.39
CA LEU A 92 0.09 1.75 14.42
C LEU A 92 0.04 1.11 15.82
N LEU A 93 0.89 1.56 16.74
CA LEU A 93 0.93 1.04 18.11
C LEU A 93 0.03 1.79 19.09
N GLN A 94 -0.66 2.84 18.63
CA GLN A 94 -1.57 3.62 19.45
C GLN A 94 -3.02 3.34 19.04
N PRO A 95 -3.84 2.71 19.89
CA PRO A 95 -5.20 2.29 19.52
C PRO A 95 -6.09 3.43 19.00
N ASP A 96 -5.96 4.63 19.58
CA ASP A 96 -6.74 5.78 19.12
C ASP A 96 -6.34 6.22 17.71
N ARG A 97 -5.06 6.11 17.38
CA ARG A 97 -4.55 6.43 16.05
C ARG A 97 -4.96 5.38 15.02
N VAL A 98 -5.01 4.11 15.42
CA VAL A 98 -5.51 3.04 14.56
C VAL A 98 -6.99 3.26 14.21
N LYS A 99 -7.80 3.71 15.16
CA LYS A 99 -9.20 4.07 14.87
C LYS A 99 -9.33 5.21 13.87
N LEU A 100 -8.45 6.22 13.95
CA LEU A 100 -8.40 7.30 12.97
C LEU A 100 -7.97 6.80 11.59
N LEU A 101 -7.00 5.90 11.54
CA LEU A 101 -6.57 5.23 10.31
C LEU A 101 -7.73 4.46 9.67
N GLU A 102 -8.45 3.66 10.43
CA GLU A 102 -9.62 2.91 9.94
C GLU A 102 -10.70 3.84 9.40
N ARG A 103 -10.97 4.95 10.10
CA ARG A 103 -11.94 5.95 9.64
C ARG A 103 -11.51 6.56 8.31
N LEU A 104 -10.25 6.97 8.19
CA LEU A 104 -9.72 7.53 6.95
C LEU A 104 -9.81 6.54 5.79
N ILE A 105 -9.48 5.26 6.02
CA ILE A 105 -9.61 4.22 5.00
C ILE A 105 -11.06 4.13 4.49
N ARG A 106 -12.03 4.15 5.38
CA ARG A 106 -13.45 4.13 5.01
C ARG A 106 -13.84 5.37 4.20
N GLU A 107 -13.43 6.55 4.64
CA GLU A 107 -13.70 7.81 3.93
C GLU A 107 -13.13 7.78 2.50
N VAL A 108 -11.89 7.33 2.34
CA VAL A 108 -11.24 7.21 1.03
C VAL A 108 -11.93 6.17 0.15
N LEU A 109 -12.39 5.06 0.72
CA LEU A 109 -13.18 4.06 -0.01
C LEU A 109 -14.52 4.63 -0.49
N ASP A 110 -15.20 5.37 0.35
CA ASP A 110 -16.48 6.00 0.02
C ASP A 110 -16.33 7.04 -1.09
N GLU A 111 -15.28 7.85 -1.04
CA GLU A 111 -14.94 8.79 -2.12
C GLU A 111 -14.73 8.06 -3.45
N SER A 112 -14.04 6.91 -3.42
CA SER A 112 -13.76 6.10 -4.62
C SER A 112 -15.01 5.45 -5.20
N ALA A 113 -16.04 5.23 -4.40
CA ALA A 113 -17.31 4.68 -4.82
C ALA A 113 -18.27 5.73 -5.38
N ALA A 114 -17.97 7.03 -5.19
CA ALA A 114 -18.81 8.12 -5.65
C ALA A 114 -18.81 8.22 -7.19
N PRO A 115 -19.96 8.55 -7.83
CA PRO A 115 -20.02 8.76 -9.27
C PRO A 115 -19.04 9.85 -9.71
N GLY A 116 -18.22 9.57 -10.72
CA GLY A 116 -17.24 10.50 -11.26
C GLY A 116 -15.85 10.45 -10.61
N ALA A 117 -15.68 9.71 -9.52
CA ALA A 117 -14.38 9.61 -8.85
C ALA A 117 -13.31 8.86 -9.66
N GLY A 118 -13.70 8.13 -10.70
CA GLY A 118 -12.80 7.37 -11.55
C GLY A 118 -12.21 8.14 -12.74
N ALA A 119 -12.62 9.39 -12.97
CA ALA A 119 -12.25 10.10 -14.18
C ALA A 119 -10.85 10.75 -14.14
N ALA A 120 -10.21 10.80 -13.00
CA ALA A 120 -8.95 11.50 -12.79
C ALA A 120 -7.74 10.56 -12.65
N GLU A 121 -7.90 9.29 -12.90
CA GLU A 121 -6.93 8.28 -12.48
C GLU A 121 -5.70 8.17 -13.36
N ALA A 122 -5.74 8.69 -14.56
CA ALA A 122 -4.76 8.30 -15.59
C ALA A 122 -3.34 8.86 -15.38
N ALA A 123 -3.14 9.74 -14.42
CA ALA A 123 -1.90 10.50 -14.35
C ALA A 123 -0.84 9.96 -13.40
N ALA A 124 -1.11 8.90 -12.66
CA ALA A 124 -0.35 8.68 -11.44
C ALA A 124 0.55 7.44 -11.42
N ALA A 125 0.56 6.66 -12.45
CA ALA A 125 1.34 5.43 -12.44
C ALA A 125 2.72 5.63 -13.05
N THR A 126 3.52 6.50 -12.48
CA THR A 126 4.95 6.37 -12.67
C THR A 126 5.42 5.31 -11.70
N THR A 127 5.45 4.11 -12.15
CA THR A 127 6.15 3.04 -11.43
C THR A 127 7.63 3.39 -11.46
N PRO A 128 8.26 3.62 -10.33
CA PRO A 128 9.72 3.62 -10.33
C PRO A 128 10.14 2.24 -10.78
N SER A 129 10.95 2.16 -11.84
CA SER A 129 11.48 0.90 -12.30
C SER A 129 12.54 0.39 -11.33
N GLY A 130 12.07 -0.05 -10.20
CA GLY A 130 12.85 -0.83 -9.28
C GLY A 130 12.29 -2.25 -9.35
N THR A 131 13.14 -3.22 -9.55
CA THR A 131 12.73 -4.61 -9.49
C THR A 131 12.27 -4.89 -8.08
N VAL A 132 10.99 -4.80 -7.90
CA VAL A 132 10.37 -5.18 -6.65
C VAL A 132 10.03 -6.65 -6.80
N ALA A 133 10.69 -7.48 -6.03
CA ALA A 133 10.37 -8.89 -6.01
C ALA A 133 9.03 -9.10 -5.30
N PRO A 134 8.12 -9.89 -5.85
CA PRO A 134 6.85 -10.23 -5.22
C PRO A 134 7.00 -11.11 -3.99
#